data_5f06e30c8c454d4dbefc79b3611392ae
#
_entry.id   5f06e30c8c454d4dbefc79b3611392ae
#
_cell.length_a   1.000
_cell.length_b   1.000
_cell.length_c   1.000
_cell.angle_alpha   90.00
_cell.angle_beta   90.00
_cell.angle_gamma   90.00
#
_symmetry.space_group_name_H-M   'P 1'
#
loop_
_entity.id
_entity.type
_entity.pdbx_description
1 polymer ?
#
loop_
_entity_poly.entity_id
_entity_poly.type
_entity_poly.pdbx_seq_one_letter_code
_entity_poly.pdbx_strand_id
1 'polypeptide(L)'
;MCFVVLGKHVPGLEFVGTLLADTPALAPEFGYYQRLLARDQSEAADLIERYIKTESPRAVYDALLLPALNYAERDRLEQRLSPDEETAVIDVTRELLSDAAESIRRLHPEPPALPDAPPLPGPREPLRVLGYATNGVADELALAMLAHVLDDLPVDVEIAEKRLQLSLIHI
;
A
#
# COMPACT_ATOMS: atom_id res chain seq x y z
N MET A 1 -4.94 -33.40 8.51
CA MET A 1 -6.30 -33.84 8.06
C MET A 1 -7.07 -34.73 9.05
N CYS A 2 -6.45 -35.31 10.09
CA CYS A 2 -7.18 -36.16 11.05
C CYS A 2 -8.12 -35.45 12.04
N PHE A 3 -7.86 -34.16 12.38
CA PHE A 3 -8.66 -33.45 13.37
C PHE A 3 -10.05 -32.99 12.89
N VAL A 4 -10.19 -32.72 11.59
CA VAL A 4 -11.48 -32.30 11.01
C VAL A 4 -12.52 -33.43 10.99
N VAL A 5 -12.07 -34.68 10.91
CA VAL A 5 -12.95 -35.85 10.90
C VAL A 5 -13.42 -36.19 12.34
N LEU A 6 -12.61 -35.93 13.37
CA LEU A 6 -12.99 -36.21 14.77
C LEU A 6 -14.11 -35.26 15.27
N GLY A 7 -14.12 -33.98 14.82
CA GLY A 7 -15.14 -32.98 15.23
C GLY A 7 -16.56 -33.36 14.79
N LYS A 8 -16.72 -34.21 13.78
CA LYS A 8 -18.00 -34.58 13.20
C LYS A 8 -18.71 -35.72 13.95
N HIS A 9 -18.01 -36.44 14.84
CA HIS A 9 -18.50 -37.64 15.52
C HIS A 9 -18.52 -37.59 17.05
N VAL A 10 -18.03 -36.49 17.66
CA VAL A 10 -18.02 -36.37 19.12
C VAL A 10 -18.86 -35.14 19.52
N PRO A 11 -20.02 -35.37 20.20
CA PRO A 11 -20.82 -34.24 20.74
C PRO A 11 -19.95 -33.47 21.75
N GLY A 12 -19.75 -32.18 21.52
CA GLY A 12 -18.90 -31.30 22.32
C GLY A 12 -17.61 -30.82 21.61
N LEU A 13 -17.24 -31.40 20.46
CA LEU A 13 -16.16 -30.90 19.60
C LEU A 13 -16.65 -30.07 18.41
N GLU A 14 -17.95 -29.78 18.32
CA GLU A 14 -18.50 -28.86 17.33
C GLU A 14 -17.87 -27.47 17.42
N PHE A 15 -17.49 -27.04 18.65
CA PHE A 15 -16.78 -25.82 18.90
C PHE A 15 -15.40 -25.77 18.25
N VAL A 16 -14.68 -26.90 18.21
CA VAL A 16 -13.37 -27.02 17.54
C VAL A 16 -13.56 -26.97 16.01
N GLY A 17 -14.63 -27.53 15.50
CA GLY A 17 -15.00 -27.42 14.09
C GLY A 17 -15.32 -25.96 13.68
N THR A 18 -15.94 -25.19 14.56
CA THR A 18 -16.24 -23.76 14.36
C THR A 18 -14.99 -22.90 14.52
N LEU A 19 -14.05 -23.28 15.39
CA LEU A 19 -12.75 -22.60 15.58
C LEU A 19 -11.74 -22.93 14.46
N LEU A 20 -11.88 -24.09 13.82
CA LEU A 20 -11.03 -24.54 12.70
C LEU A 20 -11.73 -24.43 11.34
N ALA A 21 -13.05 -24.15 11.32
CA ALA A 21 -13.74 -23.76 10.11
C ALA A 21 -13.12 -22.43 9.67
N ASP A 22 -12.69 -22.37 8.42
CA ASP A 22 -12.13 -21.20 7.76
C ASP A 22 -12.84 -19.94 8.24
N THR A 23 -12.24 -19.26 9.22
CA THR A 23 -12.50 -17.83 9.35
C THR A 23 -12.22 -17.28 7.97
N PRO A 24 -13.17 -16.55 7.36
CA PRO A 24 -12.91 -15.93 6.06
C PRO A 24 -11.56 -15.26 6.18
N ALA A 25 -10.64 -15.59 5.29
CA ALA A 25 -9.31 -15.03 5.30
C ALA A 25 -9.48 -13.52 5.46
N LEU A 26 -8.90 -12.95 6.51
CA LEU A 26 -8.97 -11.51 6.75
C LEU A 26 -8.62 -10.83 5.43
N ALA A 27 -9.37 -9.79 5.07
CA ALA A 27 -9.09 -9.03 3.88
C ALA A 27 -7.60 -8.67 3.85
N PRO A 28 -6.91 -8.81 2.72
CA PRO A 28 -5.45 -8.69 2.65
C PRO A 28 -4.92 -7.39 3.28
N GLU A 29 -5.62 -6.29 3.06
CA GLU A 29 -5.31 -4.96 3.61
C GLU A 29 -5.37 -4.94 5.13
N PHE A 30 -6.34 -5.65 5.72
CA PHE A 30 -6.45 -5.71 7.17
C PHE A 30 -5.35 -6.59 7.77
N GLY A 31 -5.03 -7.71 7.12
CA GLY A 31 -3.90 -8.55 7.49
C GLY A 31 -2.58 -7.77 7.45
N TYR A 32 -2.37 -6.98 6.40
CA TYR A 32 -1.21 -6.10 6.26
C TYR A 32 -1.15 -5.06 7.38
N TYR A 33 -2.26 -4.34 7.63
CA TYR A 33 -2.34 -3.34 8.69
C TYR A 33 -2.01 -3.93 10.07
N GLN A 34 -2.50 -5.14 10.38
CA GLN A 34 -2.16 -5.82 11.63
C GLN A 34 -0.66 -6.09 11.78
N ARG A 35 0.07 -6.39 10.69
CA ARG A 35 1.52 -6.57 10.73
C ARG A 35 2.25 -5.26 11.04
N LEU A 36 1.76 -4.16 10.48
CA LEU A 36 2.29 -2.82 10.80
C LEU A 36 2.12 -2.50 12.28
N LEU A 37 0.93 -2.76 12.87
CA LEU A 37 0.67 -2.56 14.29
C LEU A 37 1.54 -3.46 15.18
N ALA A 38 1.77 -4.70 14.77
CA ALA A 38 2.65 -5.63 15.45
C ALA A 38 4.15 -5.30 15.32
N ARG A 39 4.49 -4.29 14.47
CA ARG A 39 5.87 -3.95 14.09
C ARG A 39 6.60 -5.13 13.42
N ASP A 40 5.84 -6.00 12.76
CA ASP A 40 6.38 -7.12 12.00
C ASP A 40 6.60 -6.72 10.55
N GLN A 41 7.65 -5.92 10.34
CA GLN A 41 8.02 -5.40 9.04
C GLN A 41 8.37 -6.53 8.05
N SER A 42 8.96 -7.61 8.54
CA SER A 42 9.34 -8.76 7.69
C SER A 42 8.10 -9.43 7.07
N GLU A 43 7.10 -9.74 7.90
CA GLU A 43 5.86 -10.36 7.41
C GLU A 43 5.02 -9.40 6.57
N ALA A 44 5.08 -8.09 6.85
CA ALA A 44 4.46 -7.07 6.01
C ALA A 44 5.12 -6.99 4.63
N ALA A 45 6.45 -7.04 4.55
CA ALA A 45 7.20 -7.10 3.30
C ALA A 45 6.87 -8.36 2.49
N ASP A 46 6.81 -9.52 3.15
CA ASP A 46 6.45 -10.80 2.52
C ASP A 46 5.02 -10.77 1.93
N LEU A 47 4.09 -10.07 2.59
CA LEU A 47 2.73 -9.86 2.06
C LEU A 47 2.76 -9.02 0.77
N ILE A 48 3.50 -7.94 0.76
CA ILE A 48 3.70 -7.07 -0.43
C ILE A 48 4.30 -7.88 -1.57
N GLU A 49 5.41 -8.59 -1.35
CA GLU A 49 6.05 -9.39 -2.39
C GLU A 49 5.14 -10.47 -2.97
N ARG A 50 4.39 -11.14 -2.11
CA ARG A 50 3.43 -12.15 -2.51
C ARG A 50 2.34 -11.55 -3.38
N TYR A 51 1.82 -10.38 -2.98
CA TYR A 51 0.79 -9.67 -3.71
C TYR A 51 1.28 -9.23 -5.09
N ILE A 52 2.48 -8.65 -5.19
CA ILE A 52 3.11 -8.26 -6.46
C ILE A 52 3.27 -9.45 -7.41
N LYS A 53 3.55 -10.65 -6.87
CA LYS A 53 3.75 -11.88 -7.68
C LYS A 53 2.44 -12.52 -8.16
N THR A 54 1.34 -12.33 -7.45
CA THR A 54 0.06 -13.02 -7.73
C THR A 54 -0.97 -12.12 -8.40
N GLU A 55 -0.88 -10.83 -8.20
CA GLU A 55 -1.83 -9.83 -8.68
C GLU A 55 -1.14 -8.82 -9.61
N SER A 56 -1.88 -7.79 -10.03
CA SER A 56 -1.26 -6.68 -10.74
C SER A 56 -0.27 -5.94 -9.82
N PRO A 57 0.98 -5.72 -10.24
CA PRO A 57 1.99 -5.09 -9.39
C PRO A 57 1.55 -3.75 -8.80
N ARG A 58 0.86 -2.94 -9.61
CA ARG A 58 0.37 -1.62 -9.16
C ARG A 58 -0.81 -1.72 -8.20
N ALA A 59 -1.56 -2.83 -8.22
CA ALA A 59 -2.66 -3.04 -7.30
C ALA A 59 -2.22 -3.10 -5.82
N VAL A 60 -0.92 -3.30 -5.53
CA VAL A 60 -0.40 -3.27 -4.16
C VAL A 60 -0.67 -1.93 -3.48
N TYR A 61 -0.62 -0.83 -4.22
CA TYR A 61 -0.88 0.50 -3.68
C TYR A 61 -2.34 0.66 -3.23
N ASP A 62 -3.29 0.25 -4.09
CA ASP A 62 -4.72 0.40 -3.84
C ASP A 62 -5.27 -0.68 -2.90
N ALA A 63 -4.68 -1.88 -2.92
CA ALA A 63 -5.20 -3.01 -2.20
C ALA A 63 -4.58 -3.23 -0.81
N LEU A 64 -3.36 -2.76 -0.57
CA LEU A 64 -2.67 -2.96 0.70
C LEU A 64 -2.25 -1.65 1.37
N LEU A 65 -1.44 -0.84 0.66
CA LEU A 65 -0.74 0.29 1.30
C LEU A 65 -1.69 1.43 1.64
N LEU A 66 -2.49 1.89 0.68
CA LEU A 66 -3.42 3.00 0.89
C LEU A 66 -4.54 2.65 1.90
N PRO A 67 -5.18 1.47 1.85
CA PRO A 67 -6.13 1.07 2.88
C PRO A 67 -5.52 1.01 4.28
N ALA A 68 -4.26 0.56 4.43
CA ALA A 68 -3.61 0.53 5.73
C ALA A 68 -3.39 1.93 6.32
N LEU A 69 -3.02 2.92 5.50
CA LEU A 69 -2.95 4.32 5.94
C LEU A 69 -4.32 4.84 6.37
N ASN A 70 -5.39 4.50 5.63
CA ASN A 70 -6.76 4.87 6.00
C ASN A 70 -7.20 4.23 7.34
N TYR A 71 -6.79 2.98 7.60
CA TYR A 71 -7.04 2.34 8.90
C TYR A 71 -6.28 3.05 10.02
N ALA A 72 -5.00 3.39 9.81
CA ALA A 72 -4.20 4.10 10.78
C ALA A 72 -4.79 5.49 11.12
N GLU A 73 -5.20 6.25 10.09
CA GLU A 73 -5.86 7.53 10.30
C GLU A 73 -7.18 7.40 11.06
N ARG A 74 -8.02 6.44 10.68
CA ARG A 74 -9.27 6.20 11.39
C ARG A 74 -9.03 5.84 12.85
N ASP A 75 -8.09 4.93 13.12
CA ASP A 75 -7.77 4.48 14.47
C ASP A 75 -7.16 5.61 15.31
N ARG A 76 -6.40 6.52 14.68
CA ARG A 76 -5.94 7.75 15.32
C ARG A 76 -7.09 8.67 15.69
N LEU A 77 -8.01 8.96 14.75
CA LEU A 77 -9.17 9.82 14.99
C LEU A 77 -10.09 9.27 16.08
N GLU A 78 -10.21 7.94 16.16
CA GLU A 78 -10.97 7.23 17.17
C GLU A 78 -10.18 7.01 18.48
N GLN A 79 -8.98 7.58 18.61
CA GLN A 79 -8.10 7.48 19.77
C GLN A 79 -7.71 6.03 20.13
N ARG A 80 -7.66 5.14 19.14
CA ARG A 80 -7.22 3.75 19.28
C ARG A 80 -5.72 3.57 19.03
N LEU A 81 -5.10 4.53 18.34
CA LEU A 81 -3.65 4.63 18.14
C LEU A 81 -3.10 5.81 18.92
N SER A 82 -2.00 5.59 19.62
CA SER A 82 -1.17 6.67 20.15
C SER A 82 -0.39 7.36 19.01
N PRO A 83 0.08 8.60 19.19
CA PRO A 83 0.92 9.29 18.20
C PRO A 83 2.19 8.52 17.82
N ASP A 84 2.78 7.79 18.78
CA ASP A 84 3.99 6.98 18.56
C ASP A 84 3.70 5.75 17.68
N GLU A 85 2.54 5.12 17.89
CA GLU A 85 2.10 3.98 17.06
C GLU A 85 1.74 4.44 15.64
N GLU A 86 1.06 5.56 15.49
CA GLU A 86 0.79 6.14 14.18
C GLU A 86 2.10 6.46 13.43
N THR A 87 3.04 7.11 14.11
CA THR A 87 4.36 7.41 13.52
C THR A 87 5.07 6.14 13.09
N ALA A 88 5.04 5.08 13.91
CA ALA A 88 5.66 3.81 13.56
C ALA A 88 5.01 3.16 12.32
N VAL A 89 3.67 3.18 12.20
CA VAL A 89 2.96 2.69 11.01
C VAL A 89 3.37 3.47 9.77
N ILE A 90 3.44 4.80 9.86
CA ILE A 90 3.81 5.68 8.75
C ILE A 90 5.26 5.42 8.31
N ASP A 91 6.20 5.32 9.25
CA ASP A 91 7.62 5.14 8.94
C ASP A 91 7.88 3.77 8.30
N VAL A 92 7.30 2.70 8.84
CA VAL A 92 7.39 1.36 8.23
C VAL A 92 6.73 1.35 6.84
N THR A 93 5.58 2.02 6.67
CA THR A 93 4.92 2.11 5.36
C THR A 93 5.79 2.85 4.34
N ARG A 94 6.52 3.89 4.77
CA ARG A 94 7.45 4.64 3.90
C ARG A 94 8.59 3.74 3.39
N GLU A 95 9.19 2.95 4.29
CA GLU A 95 10.25 2.02 3.92
C GLU A 95 9.72 0.95 2.95
N LEU A 96 8.60 0.32 3.30
CA LEU A 96 7.98 -0.71 2.48
C LEU A 96 7.49 -0.19 1.11
N LEU A 97 7.09 1.08 1.02
CA LEU A 97 6.74 1.73 -0.25
C LEU A 97 7.94 1.79 -1.20
N SER A 98 9.12 2.14 -0.68
CA SER A 98 10.36 2.17 -1.47
C SER A 98 10.75 0.77 -1.96
N ASP A 99 10.67 -0.22 -1.08
CA ASP A 99 10.99 -1.62 -1.40
C ASP A 99 10.00 -2.22 -2.41
N ALA A 100 8.72 -1.88 -2.28
CA ALA A 100 7.67 -2.29 -3.22
C ALA A 100 7.92 -1.72 -4.62
N ALA A 101 8.26 -0.43 -4.72
CA ALA A 101 8.56 0.22 -5.99
C ALA A 101 9.79 -0.42 -6.69
N GLU A 102 10.83 -0.75 -5.91
CA GLU A 102 11.99 -1.45 -6.45
C GLU A 102 11.66 -2.88 -6.88
N SER A 103 10.85 -3.60 -6.11
CA SER A 103 10.41 -4.96 -6.44
C SER A 103 9.55 -4.99 -7.70
N ILE A 104 8.65 -4.02 -7.87
CA ILE A 104 7.83 -3.87 -9.08
C ILE A 104 8.73 -3.65 -10.30
N ARG A 105 9.67 -2.72 -10.24
CA ARG A 105 10.61 -2.45 -11.34
C ARG A 105 11.47 -3.66 -11.70
N ARG A 106 11.89 -4.43 -10.71
CA ARG A 106 12.71 -5.64 -10.90
C ARG A 106 11.93 -6.79 -11.54
N LEU A 107 10.69 -7.00 -11.11
CA LEU A 107 9.85 -8.12 -11.57
C LEU A 107 9.14 -7.81 -12.90
N HIS A 108 8.92 -6.53 -13.17
CA HIS A 108 8.24 -6.04 -14.37
C HIS A 108 9.10 -4.97 -15.05
N PRO A 109 10.28 -5.36 -15.60
CA PRO A 109 11.10 -4.42 -16.32
C PRO A 109 10.33 -3.89 -17.52
N GLU A 110 10.47 -2.60 -17.77
CA GLU A 110 9.87 -1.95 -18.93
C GLU A 110 10.26 -2.72 -20.20
N PRO A 111 9.31 -3.07 -21.08
CA PRO A 111 9.65 -3.75 -22.32
C PRO A 111 10.62 -2.86 -23.11
N PRO A 112 11.70 -3.43 -23.69
CA PRO A 112 12.64 -2.66 -24.47
C PRO A 112 11.86 -1.93 -25.57
N ALA A 113 12.14 -0.64 -25.74
CA ALA A 113 11.53 0.16 -26.79
C ALA A 113 11.70 -0.59 -28.13
N LEU A 114 10.58 -0.93 -28.77
CA LEU A 114 10.60 -1.61 -30.07
C LEU A 114 11.32 -0.70 -31.06
N PRO A 115 12.42 -1.15 -31.71
CA PRO A 115 13.21 -0.29 -32.59
C PRO A 115 12.44 0.25 -33.79
N ASP A 116 11.32 -0.37 -34.16
CA ASP A 116 10.44 -0.01 -35.29
C ASP A 116 9.06 0.51 -34.84
N ALA A 117 8.88 0.86 -33.57
CA ALA A 117 7.63 1.52 -33.18
C ALA A 117 7.52 2.86 -33.91
N PRO A 118 6.40 3.16 -34.59
CA PRO A 118 6.21 4.47 -35.19
C PRO A 118 6.40 5.53 -34.10
N PRO A 119 7.16 6.61 -34.38
CA PRO A 119 7.37 7.64 -33.38
C PRO A 119 6.02 8.13 -32.90
N LEU A 120 5.80 8.03 -31.59
CA LEU A 120 4.63 8.63 -30.98
C LEU A 120 4.58 10.09 -31.41
N PRO A 121 3.41 10.62 -31.78
CA PRO A 121 3.30 11.97 -32.31
C PRO A 121 3.92 12.97 -31.33
N GLY A 122 5.08 13.53 -31.73
CA GLY A 122 5.89 14.57 -31.13
C GLY A 122 6.05 14.58 -29.59
N PRO A 123 7.10 15.19 -29.05
CA PRO A 123 7.25 15.35 -27.61
C PRO A 123 6.03 16.11 -27.07
N ARG A 124 5.08 15.39 -26.50
CA ARG A 124 4.06 16.01 -25.66
C ARG A 124 4.79 16.48 -24.42
N GLU A 125 4.70 17.78 -24.12
CA GLU A 125 5.15 18.24 -22.81
C GLU A 125 4.48 17.38 -21.74
N PRO A 126 5.24 16.86 -20.77
CA PRO A 126 4.67 16.05 -19.72
C PRO A 126 3.60 16.86 -18.98
N LEU A 127 2.48 16.21 -18.68
CA LEU A 127 1.45 16.83 -17.88
C LEU A 127 2.02 17.06 -16.46
N ARG A 128 2.06 18.31 -16.03
CA ARG A 128 2.51 18.62 -14.67
C ARG A 128 1.34 18.55 -13.70
N VAL A 129 1.48 17.71 -12.68
CA VAL A 129 0.51 17.52 -11.59
C VAL A 129 1.13 18.01 -10.30
N LEU A 130 0.50 18.98 -9.66
CA LEU A 130 0.91 19.45 -8.34
C LEU A 130 0.10 18.72 -7.27
N GLY A 131 0.77 17.88 -6.48
CA GLY A 131 0.22 17.20 -5.31
C GLY A 131 0.41 18.05 -4.05
N TYR A 132 -0.63 18.15 -3.23
CA TYR A 132 -0.56 18.87 -1.97
C TYR A 132 -1.12 18.04 -0.81
N ALA A 133 -0.27 17.75 0.20
CA ALA A 133 -0.65 17.05 1.42
C ALA A 133 -1.38 17.99 2.39
N THR A 134 -2.64 17.71 2.71
CA THR A 134 -3.48 18.54 3.59
C THR A 134 -3.44 18.08 5.04
N ASN A 135 -3.45 16.78 5.27
CA ASN A 135 -3.60 16.17 6.60
C ASN A 135 -2.31 15.59 7.19
N GLY A 136 -1.16 15.85 6.56
CA GLY A 136 0.14 15.46 7.11
C GLY A 136 0.83 14.34 6.33
N VAL A 137 1.63 13.54 7.03
CA VAL A 137 2.57 12.59 6.42
C VAL A 137 1.89 11.43 5.69
N ALA A 138 0.70 11.02 6.12
CA ALA A 138 -0.08 10.00 5.43
C ALA A 138 -0.47 10.46 4.01
N ASP A 139 -0.88 11.72 3.86
CA ASP A 139 -1.18 12.30 2.54
C ASP A 139 0.08 12.38 1.66
N GLU A 140 1.23 12.73 2.25
CA GLU A 140 2.51 12.73 1.52
C GLU A 140 2.85 11.35 0.96
N LEU A 141 2.65 10.29 1.76
CA LEU A 141 2.85 8.91 1.31
C LEU A 141 1.85 8.52 0.22
N ALA A 142 0.58 8.91 0.34
CA ALA A 142 -0.43 8.65 -0.69
C ALA A 142 -0.07 9.34 -2.02
N LEU A 143 0.46 10.57 -1.97
CA LEU A 143 0.96 11.28 -3.14
C LEU A 143 2.20 10.60 -3.74
N ALA A 144 3.11 10.08 -2.91
CA ALA A 144 4.25 9.31 -3.37
C ALA A 144 3.80 8.01 -4.07
N MET A 145 2.79 7.31 -3.53
CA MET A 145 2.18 6.15 -4.20
C MET A 145 1.59 6.52 -5.56
N LEU A 146 0.88 7.64 -5.63
CA LEU A 146 0.35 8.16 -6.90
C LEU A 146 1.47 8.44 -7.90
N ALA A 147 2.57 9.07 -7.47
CA ALA A 147 3.72 9.32 -8.33
C ALA A 147 4.30 8.01 -8.89
N HIS A 148 4.45 6.97 -8.07
CA HIS A 148 4.89 5.65 -8.52
C HIS A 148 3.93 5.00 -9.53
N VAL A 149 2.61 5.17 -9.34
CA VAL A 149 1.61 4.64 -10.29
C VAL A 149 1.69 5.35 -11.64
N LEU A 150 2.06 6.64 -11.63
CA LEU A 150 2.14 7.49 -12.83
C LEU A 150 3.53 7.48 -13.50
N ASP A 151 4.53 6.81 -12.93
CA ASP A 151 5.93 6.84 -13.38
C ASP A 151 6.13 6.43 -14.86
N ASP A 152 5.28 5.52 -15.38
CA ASP A 152 5.32 5.10 -16.80
C ASP A 152 4.51 6.00 -17.74
N LEU A 153 3.88 7.05 -17.24
CA LEU A 153 3.09 7.98 -18.02
C LEU A 153 3.87 9.29 -18.25
N PRO A 154 3.59 10.03 -19.30
CA PRO A 154 4.19 11.35 -19.52
C PRO A 154 3.58 12.37 -18.55
N VAL A 155 3.71 12.13 -17.26
CA VAL A 155 3.20 12.93 -16.15
C VAL A 155 4.34 13.22 -15.20
N ASP A 156 4.51 14.48 -14.86
CA ASP A 156 5.47 14.96 -13.85
C ASP A 156 4.69 15.33 -12.58
N VAL A 157 4.88 14.56 -11.51
CA VAL A 157 4.20 14.77 -10.23
C VAL A 157 5.14 15.53 -9.29
N GLU A 158 4.82 16.78 -9.03
CA GLU A 158 5.51 17.62 -8.05
C GLU A 158 4.72 17.63 -6.74
N ILE A 159 5.33 17.17 -5.64
CA ILE A 159 4.70 17.18 -4.32
C ILE A 159 5.14 18.47 -3.61
N ALA A 160 4.17 19.36 -3.35
CA ALA A 160 4.43 20.61 -2.68
C ALA A 160 4.78 20.39 -1.20
N GLU A 161 5.94 20.87 -0.79
CA GLU A 161 6.31 20.88 0.62
C GLU A 161 5.43 21.88 1.41
N LYS A 162 5.08 21.53 2.63
CA LYS A 162 4.23 22.32 3.54
C LYS A 162 4.72 23.76 3.79
N ARG A 163 5.97 24.07 3.42
CA ARG A 163 6.57 25.41 3.57
C ARG A 163 6.08 26.45 2.56
N LEU A 164 5.47 26.06 1.44
CA LEU A 164 4.99 27.00 0.42
C LEU A 164 3.69 27.72 0.77
N GLN A 165 3.01 27.32 1.85
CA GLN A 165 1.70 27.86 2.24
C GLN A 165 1.66 29.34 2.60
N LEU A 166 2.76 29.93 3.02
CA LEU A 166 2.76 31.32 3.51
C LEU A 166 3.16 32.34 2.43
N SER A 167 3.68 31.91 1.30
CA SER A 167 4.16 32.80 0.24
C SER A 167 3.14 33.10 -0.86
N LEU A 168 2.11 32.27 -1.02
CA LEU A 168 1.10 32.40 -2.08
C LEU A 168 -0.12 33.22 -1.71
N ILE A 169 -0.25 33.66 -0.45
CA ILE A 169 -1.42 34.44 0.03
C ILE A 169 -1.18 35.96 -0.07
N HIS A 170 -0.04 36.41 -0.54
CA HIS A 170 0.29 37.83 -0.71
C HIS A 170 0.45 38.20 -2.22
N ILE A 171 -0.58 37.96 -3.02
CA ILE A 171 -0.79 38.65 -4.31
C ILE A 171 -2.18 39.22 -4.32
#